data_b1672f75c50ea2d81d166a5ba5282533
#
_entry.id   b1672f75c50ea2d81d166a5ba5282533
#
_cell.length_a   1.000
_cell.length_b   1.000
_cell.length_c   1.000
_cell.angle_alpha   90.00
_cell.angle_beta   90.00
_cell.angle_gamma   90.00
#
_symmetry.space_group_name_H-M   'P 1'
#
loop_
_entity.id
_entity.type
_entity.pdbx_description
1 polymer ?
#
loop_
_entity_poly.entity_id
_entity_poly.type
_entity_poly.pdbx_seq_one_letter_code
_entity_poly.pdbx_strand_id
1 'polypeptide(L)'
;MRLIIFVTALLAILWSSFWLIMSKNYLNQLNAWINTDQASMTAKVNEIRGFPNRFDTTIADLEIKQSIFGPLRIDRLDVMRLSYDGSHYIFAANKIQNLFGNELTFSKGLASAVSNQDFLPTINFEVENVSVNGDLFFEQLNVKLWPTKALHKLNFSIYARLESKVDPEPNLSFQGEIKLKSPLEFNESKAFISSLNTIKTVSGKLFNHGKEEIDAFLKQTSNSWEITLKSKSQQDIPKLIRDLDFVTVKIIK
;
A
#
# COMPACT_ATOMS: atom_id res chain seq x y z
N MET A 1 29.75 39.95 13.59
CA MET A 1 28.31 39.88 13.35
C MET A 1 27.91 40.03 11.87
N ARG A 2 28.37 41.04 11.13
CA ARG A 2 27.97 41.27 9.71
C ARG A 2 28.28 40.09 8.79
N LEU A 3 29.46 39.45 8.94
CA LEU A 3 29.84 38.28 8.15
C LEU A 3 28.91 37.07 8.38
N ILE A 4 28.54 36.81 9.64
CA ILE A 4 27.64 35.70 9.99
C ILE A 4 26.27 35.90 9.35
N ILE A 5 25.74 37.11 9.43
CA ILE A 5 24.44 37.47 8.81
C ILE A 5 24.51 37.25 7.29
N PHE A 6 25.58 37.71 6.64
CA PHE A 6 25.77 37.53 5.21
C PHE A 6 25.86 36.06 4.81
N VAL A 7 26.64 35.26 5.53
CA VAL A 7 26.76 33.80 5.26
C VAL A 7 25.44 33.10 5.46
N THR A 8 24.71 33.40 6.54
CA THR A 8 23.41 32.81 6.81
C THR A 8 22.40 33.16 5.73
N ALA A 9 22.37 34.43 5.30
CA ALA A 9 21.48 34.86 4.20
C ALA A 9 21.83 34.18 2.88
N LEU A 10 23.11 34.05 2.55
CA LEU A 10 23.57 33.34 1.35
C LEU A 10 23.15 31.87 1.38
N LEU A 11 23.35 31.17 2.51
CA LEU A 11 22.93 29.77 2.66
C LEU A 11 21.39 29.62 2.54
N ALA A 12 20.63 30.55 3.12
CA ALA A 12 19.16 30.55 2.99
C ALA A 12 18.71 30.73 1.54
N ILE A 13 19.35 31.63 0.77
CA ILE A 13 19.06 31.83 -0.65
C ILE A 13 19.41 30.58 -1.46
N LEU A 14 20.58 29.98 -1.23
CA LEU A 14 21.01 28.78 -1.93
C LEU A 14 20.05 27.61 -1.66
N TRP A 15 19.66 27.41 -0.38
CA TRP A 15 18.72 26.37 -0.01
C TRP A 15 17.33 26.58 -0.61
N SER A 16 16.82 27.83 -0.58
CA SER A 16 15.53 28.18 -1.18
C SER A 16 15.53 27.94 -2.70
N SER A 17 16.62 28.34 -3.37
CA SER A 17 16.77 28.11 -4.81
C SER A 17 16.83 26.63 -5.15
N PHE A 18 17.59 25.84 -4.38
CA PHE A 18 17.63 24.39 -4.51
C PHE A 18 16.24 23.79 -4.37
N TRP A 19 15.51 24.16 -3.30
CA TRP A 19 14.17 23.64 -3.06
C TRP A 19 13.21 23.97 -4.19
N LEU A 20 13.21 25.20 -4.70
CA LEU A 20 12.36 25.63 -5.81
C LEU A 20 12.62 24.83 -7.10
N ILE A 21 13.90 24.58 -7.42
CA ILE A 21 14.28 23.80 -8.61
C ILE A 21 13.84 22.35 -8.42
N MET A 22 14.15 21.75 -7.29
CA MET A 22 13.84 20.35 -7.02
C MET A 22 12.35 20.09 -6.89
N SER A 23 11.57 21.03 -6.33
CA SER A 23 10.10 20.91 -6.26
C SER A 23 9.46 20.91 -7.64
N LYS A 24 9.93 21.77 -8.57
CA LYS A 24 9.47 21.75 -9.96
C LYS A 24 9.83 20.45 -10.68
N ASN A 25 11.06 19.98 -10.50
CA ASN A 25 11.48 18.70 -11.09
C ASN A 25 10.64 17.55 -10.57
N TYR A 26 10.36 17.52 -9.27
CA TYR A 26 9.51 16.50 -8.66
C TYR A 26 8.08 16.55 -9.20
N LEU A 27 7.49 17.74 -9.31
CA LEU A 27 6.16 17.90 -9.92
C LEU A 27 6.13 17.41 -11.38
N ASN A 28 7.16 17.75 -12.16
CA ASN A 28 7.27 17.29 -13.54
C ASN A 28 7.39 15.76 -13.63
N GLN A 29 8.16 15.13 -12.74
CA GLN A 29 8.29 13.67 -12.66
C GLN A 29 6.95 13.00 -12.33
N LEU A 30 6.20 13.52 -11.35
CA LEU A 30 4.88 13.01 -11.01
C LEU A 30 3.88 13.12 -12.16
N ASN A 31 3.85 14.29 -12.82
CA ASN A 31 3.00 14.49 -13.99
C ASN A 31 3.41 13.59 -15.16
N ALA A 32 4.71 13.45 -15.42
CA ALA A 32 5.21 12.55 -16.45
C ALA A 32 4.83 11.09 -16.15
N TRP A 33 4.94 10.65 -14.88
CA TRP A 33 4.55 9.31 -14.47
C TRP A 33 3.06 9.04 -14.73
N ILE A 34 2.17 9.95 -14.30
CA ILE A 34 0.73 9.84 -14.51
C ILE A 34 0.41 9.83 -16.02
N ASN A 35 1.04 10.74 -16.79
CA ASN A 35 0.78 10.89 -18.22
C ASN A 35 1.35 9.74 -19.07
N THR A 36 2.38 9.04 -18.60
CA THR A 36 3.00 7.93 -19.35
C THR A 36 2.07 6.73 -19.45
N ASP A 37 1.16 6.54 -18.49
CA ASP A 37 0.24 5.40 -18.46
C ASP A 37 -1.23 5.84 -18.36
N GLN A 38 -1.63 6.84 -19.15
CA GLN A 38 -3.01 7.35 -19.21
C GLN A 38 -4.05 6.29 -19.54
N ALA A 39 -3.65 5.19 -20.18
CA ALA A 39 -4.55 4.08 -20.47
C ALA A 39 -4.99 3.35 -19.19
N SER A 40 -4.12 3.27 -18.18
CA SER A 40 -4.37 2.56 -16.92
C SER A 40 -4.58 3.47 -15.72
N MET A 41 -4.16 4.75 -15.79
CA MET A 41 -4.25 5.67 -14.65
C MET A 41 -4.56 7.09 -15.08
N THR A 42 -5.43 7.79 -14.34
CA THR A 42 -5.68 9.24 -14.47
C THR A 42 -5.65 9.89 -13.10
N ALA A 43 -5.10 11.11 -13.03
CA ALA A 43 -5.07 11.89 -11.79
C ALA A 43 -4.72 13.35 -12.07
N LYS A 44 -4.90 14.21 -11.07
CA LYS A 44 -4.44 15.61 -11.05
C LYS A 44 -3.44 15.78 -9.93
N VAL A 45 -2.24 16.28 -10.23
CA VAL A 45 -1.22 16.59 -9.24
C VAL A 45 -1.28 18.07 -8.90
N ASN A 46 -1.41 18.36 -7.61
CA ASN A 46 -1.39 19.74 -7.10
C ASN A 46 0.05 20.24 -6.94
N GLU A 47 0.18 21.54 -6.61
CA GLU A 47 1.46 22.17 -6.32
C GLU A 47 2.23 21.44 -5.21
N ILE A 48 3.57 21.49 -5.30
CA ILE A 48 4.46 21.01 -4.26
C ILE A 48 4.54 22.06 -3.16
N ARG A 49 4.36 21.60 -1.92
CA ARG A 49 4.43 22.38 -0.68
C ARG A 49 5.47 21.77 0.27
N GLY A 50 5.59 22.32 1.48
CA GLY A 50 6.41 21.75 2.54
C GLY A 50 7.83 22.32 2.62
N PHE A 51 8.07 23.52 2.01
CA PHE A 51 9.32 24.25 2.24
C PHE A 51 9.61 24.40 3.75
N PRO A 52 10.87 24.29 4.19
CA PRO A 52 12.08 24.06 3.38
C PRO A 52 12.50 22.59 3.26
N ASN A 53 11.90 21.66 3.99
CA ASN A 53 12.47 20.34 4.23
C ASN A 53 11.66 19.19 3.58
N ARG A 54 10.48 19.48 3.03
CA ARG A 54 9.58 18.47 2.49
C ARG A 54 9.09 18.84 1.09
N PHE A 55 8.73 17.79 0.34
CA PHE A 55 7.92 17.89 -0.87
C PHE A 55 6.60 17.19 -0.59
N ASP A 56 5.60 17.99 -0.26
CA ASP A 56 4.25 17.50 -0.02
C ASP A 56 3.36 17.89 -1.19
N THR A 57 2.57 16.97 -1.69
CA THR A 57 1.57 17.25 -2.72
C THR A 57 0.32 16.42 -2.50
N THR A 58 -0.77 16.85 -3.13
CA THR A 58 -2.01 16.10 -3.18
C THR A 58 -2.24 15.65 -4.62
N ILE A 59 -2.46 14.36 -4.80
CA ILE A 59 -2.96 13.76 -6.02
C ILE A 59 -4.48 13.65 -5.88
N ALA A 60 -5.20 14.40 -6.70
CA ALA A 60 -6.65 14.42 -6.70
C ALA A 60 -7.20 13.57 -7.83
N ASP A 61 -8.40 13.01 -7.63
CA ASP A 61 -9.15 12.21 -8.62
C ASP A 61 -8.29 11.08 -9.22
N LEU A 62 -7.51 10.38 -8.36
CA LEU A 62 -6.72 9.24 -8.81
C LEU A 62 -7.63 8.08 -9.16
N GLU A 63 -7.64 7.70 -10.43
CA GLU A 63 -8.34 6.53 -10.94
C GLU A 63 -7.34 5.56 -11.55
N ILE A 64 -7.32 4.32 -11.08
CA ILE A 64 -6.51 3.22 -11.60
C ILE A 64 -7.49 2.25 -12.27
N LYS A 65 -7.49 2.22 -13.59
CA LYS A 65 -8.46 1.45 -14.39
C LYS A 65 -8.17 -0.05 -14.42
N GLN A 66 -6.89 -0.41 -14.33
CA GLN A 66 -6.43 -1.79 -14.40
C GLN A 66 -5.63 -2.14 -13.16
N SER A 67 -6.26 -2.75 -12.19
CA SER A 67 -5.60 -3.35 -11.04
C SER A 67 -6.10 -4.77 -10.81
N ILE A 68 -5.34 -5.58 -10.06
CA ILE A 68 -5.79 -6.91 -9.61
C ILE A 68 -7.06 -6.86 -8.75
N PHE A 69 -7.39 -5.69 -8.23
CA PHE A 69 -8.54 -5.45 -7.37
C PHE A 69 -9.74 -4.86 -8.13
N GLY A 70 -9.66 -4.79 -9.47
CA GLY A 70 -10.59 -4.04 -10.29
C GLY A 70 -10.21 -2.55 -10.41
N PRO A 71 -11.06 -1.72 -11.02
CA PRO A 71 -10.82 -0.29 -11.10
C PRO A 71 -10.87 0.32 -9.70
N LEU A 72 -9.83 1.09 -9.33
CA LEU A 72 -9.73 1.77 -8.03
C LEU A 72 -9.88 3.27 -8.22
N ARG A 73 -10.55 3.93 -7.30
CA ARG A 73 -10.64 5.38 -7.25
C ARG A 73 -10.30 5.90 -5.85
N ILE A 74 -9.44 6.92 -5.81
CA ILE A 74 -9.05 7.63 -4.61
C ILE A 74 -9.26 9.12 -4.88
N ASP A 75 -10.23 9.74 -4.22
CA ASP A 75 -10.57 11.15 -4.46
C ASP A 75 -9.42 12.08 -4.04
N ARG A 76 -8.72 11.72 -2.98
CA ARG A 76 -7.57 12.46 -2.47
C ARG A 76 -6.50 11.53 -1.89
N LEU A 77 -5.29 11.67 -2.41
CA LEU A 77 -4.09 10.99 -1.93
C LEU A 77 -3.03 12.06 -1.62
N ASP A 78 -2.71 12.24 -0.36
CA ASP A 78 -1.62 13.12 0.05
C ASP A 78 -0.30 12.32 -0.01
N VAL A 79 0.69 12.89 -0.68
CA VAL A 79 2.02 12.29 -0.86
C VAL A 79 3.05 13.22 -0.24
N MET A 80 3.87 12.66 0.63
CA MET A 80 4.87 13.40 1.40
C MET A 80 6.23 12.72 1.30
N ARG A 81 7.29 13.51 1.13
CA ARG A 81 8.68 13.02 1.20
C ARG A 81 9.60 14.13 1.70
N LEU A 82 10.77 13.74 2.20
CA LEU A 82 11.80 14.71 2.56
C LEU A 82 12.46 15.27 1.29
N SER A 83 12.77 16.56 1.28
CA SER A 83 13.38 17.22 0.12
C SER A 83 14.81 16.77 -0.17
N TYR A 84 15.49 16.22 0.83
CA TYR A 84 16.88 15.74 0.78
C TYR A 84 16.99 14.20 0.78
N ASP A 85 15.88 13.48 0.97
CA ASP A 85 15.83 12.02 0.93
C ASP A 85 14.70 11.56 0.00
N GLY A 86 15.09 11.06 -1.15
CA GLY A 86 14.17 10.51 -2.14
C GLY A 86 13.78 9.07 -1.91
N SER A 87 14.31 8.41 -0.88
CA SER A 87 14.09 6.98 -0.63
C SER A 87 12.83 6.68 0.17
N HIS A 88 12.28 7.66 0.88
CA HIS A 88 11.15 7.49 1.78
C HIS A 88 9.94 8.32 1.35
N TYR A 89 8.85 7.64 1.01
CA TYR A 89 7.56 8.22 0.68
C TYR A 89 6.54 7.85 1.74
N ILE A 90 5.69 8.80 2.08
CA ILE A 90 4.50 8.59 2.93
C ILE A 90 3.28 8.99 2.12
N PHE A 91 2.27 8.16 2.15
CA PHE A 91 0.98 8.37 1.50
C PHE A 91 -0.10 8.40 2.56
N ALA A 92 -1.06 9.30 2.41
CA ALA A 92 -2.22 9.36 3.29
C ALA A 92 -3.50 9.46 2.46
N ALA A 93 -4.47 8.63 2.79
CA ALA A 93 -5.81 8.66 2.22
C ALA A 93 -6.84 8.32 3.30
N ASN A 94 -8.09 8.67 3.07
CA ASN A 94 -9.20 8.35 3.98
C ASN A 94 -10.29 7.51 3.33
N LYS A 95 -10.19 7.30 2.02
CA LYS A 95 -11.20 6.58 1.26
C LYS A 95 -10.63 5.96 -0.01
N ILE A 96 -11.02 4.73 -0.27
CA ILE A 96 -10.78 4.01 -1.53
C ILE A 96 -12.12 3.50 -2.05
N GLN A 97 -12.45 3.84 -3.28
CA GLN A 97 -13.68 3.38 -3.93
C GLN A 97 -13.37 2.25 -4.92
N ASN A 98 -14.35 1.39 -5.12
CA ASN A 98 -14.33 0.26 -6.05
C ASN A 98 -13.28 -0.83 -5.76
N LEU A 99 -12.76 -0.91 -4.53
CA LEU A 99 -11.93 -2.05 -4.15
C LEU A 99 -12.79 -3.33 -4.12
N PHE A 100 -12.62 -4.21 -5.11
CA PHE A 100 -13.51 -5.36 -5.33
C PHE A 100 -15.02 -4.97 -5.41
N GLY A 101 -15.32 -3.79 -5.94
CA GLY A 101 -16.71 -3.29 -6.00
C GLY A 101 -17.22 -2.62 -4.72
N ASN A 102 -16.40 -2.53 -3.68
CA ASN A 102 -16.76 -1.95 -2.39
C ASN A 102 -16.13 -0.56 -2.17
N GLU A 103 -16.76 0.20 -1.29
CA GLU A 103 -16.21 1.45 -0.77
C GLU A 103 -15.53 1.17 0.58
N LEU A 104 -14.25 1.53 0.71
CA LEU A 104 -13.52 1.50 1.96
C LEU A 104 -13.30 2.92 2.47
N THR A 105 -13.71 3.16 3.70
CA THR A 105 -13.42 4.39 4.43
C THR A 105 -12.63 4.07 5.69
N PHE A 106 -11.77 4.99 6.13
CA PHE A 106 -10.99 4.83 7.34
C PHE A 106 -10.72 6.17 8.01
N SER A 107 -10.61 6.18 9.33
CA SER A 107 -10.32 7.41 10.10
C SER A 107 -8.87 7.86 9.91
N LYS A 108 -7.96 6.89 9.70
CA LYS A 108 -6.55 7.11 9.42
C LYS A 108 -6.09 6.05 8.44
N GLY A 109 -5.60 6.46 7.28
CA GLY A 109 -4.98 5.58 6.31
C GLY A 109 -3.62 6.12 5.92
N LEU A 110 -2.56 5.45 6.36
CA LEU A 110 -1.18 5.79 6.06
C LEU A 110 -0.50 4.63 5.36
N ALA A 111 0.29 4.95 4.36
CA ALA A 111 1.21 4.01 3.75
C ALA A 111 2.60 4.63 3.72
N SER A 112 3.63 3.85 3.93
CA SER A 112 5.00 4.27 3.72
C SER A 112 5.71 3.31 2.77
N ALA A 113 6.53 3.86 1.89
CA ALA A 113 7.41 3.12 1.00
C ALA A 113 8.84 3.59 1.23
N VAL A 114 9.70 2.67 1.66
CA VAL A 114 11.13 2.94 1.88
C VAL A 114 11.93 2.12 0.88
N SER A 115 12.59 2.80 -0.05
CA SER A 115 13.42 2.17 -1.07
C SER A 115 14.87 2.14 -0.62
N ASN A 116 15.51 0.98 -0.70
CA ASN A 116 16.97 0.86 -0.68
C ASN A 116 17.45 0.79 -2.13
N GLN A 117 18.56 1.44 -2.45
CA GLN A 117 19.04 1.70 -3.83
C GLN A 117 19.04 0.47 -4.77
N ASP A 118 19.11 -0.74 -4.24
CA ASP A 118 19.23 -1.98 -5.03
C ASP A 118 18.03 -2.92 -4.91
N PHE A 119 16.98 -2.55 -4.17
CA PHE A 119 15.86 -3.46 -3.87
C PHE A 119 14.51 -2.77 -3.98
N LEU A 120 13.48 -3.58 -4.16
CA LEU A 120 12.09 -3.17 -4.02
C LEU A 120 11.86 -2.46 -2.68
N PRO A 121 11.00 -1.45 -2.64
CA PRO A 121 10.70 -0.77 -1.39
C PRO A 121 10.05 -1.73 -0.38
N THR A 122 10.39 -1.53 0.88
CA THR A 122 9.56 -2.01 1.97
C THR A 122 8.34 -1.11 2.06
N ILE A 123 7.16 -1.71 2.04
CA ILE A 123 5.88 -0.99 2.10
C ILE A 123 5.19 -1.35 3.40
N ASN A 124 4.74 -0.35 4.14
CA ASN A 124 3.92 -0.52 5.33
C ASN A 124 2.61 0.24 5.12
N PHE A 125 1.49 -0.41 5.44
CA PHE A 125 0.17 0.23 5.54
C PHE A 125 -0.31 0.14 6.98
N GLU A 126 -0.83 1.24 7.48
CA GLU A 126 -1.47 1.36 8.78
C GLU A 126 -2.83 2.03 8.59
N VAL A 127 -3.89 1.33 8.92
CA VAL A 127 -5.25 1.82 8.71
C VAL A 127 -6.04 1.60 9.98
N GLU A 128 -6.80 2.61 10.40
CA GLU A 128 -7.63 2.58 11.60
C GLU A 128 -9.10 2.80 11.23
N ASN A 129 -10.00 2.09 11.94
CA ASN A 129 -11.44 2.14 11.78
C ASN A 129 -11.86 1.95 10.32
N VAL A 130 -11.47 0.80 9.76
CA VAL A 130 -11.81 0.44 8.39
C VAL A 130 -13.27 0.04 8.30
N SER A 131 -14.05 0.80 7.54
CA SER A 131 -15.42 0.46 7.21
C SER A 131 -15.53 0.04 5.75
N VAL A 132 -16.35 -0.96 5.49
CA VAL A 132 -16.67 -1.46 4.15
C VAL A 132 -18.14 -1.16 3.88
N ASN A 133 -18.42 -0.35 2.87
CA ASN A 133 -19.77 0.12 2.53
C ASN A 133 -20.53 0.74 3.73
N GLY A 134 -19.78 1.36 4.64
CA GLY A 134 -20.32 2.02 5.83
C GLY A 134 -20.36 1.17 7.10
N ASP A 135 -20.17 -0.13 7.01
CA ASP A 135 -20.11 -1.00 8.18
C ASP A 135 -18.66 -1.12 8.66
N LEU A 136 -18.43 -0.89 9.98
CA LEU A 136 -17.11 -1.06 10.58
C LEU A 136 -16.70 -2.54 10.53
N PHE A 137 -15.50 -2.78 10.02
CA PHE A 137 -14.99 -4.12 9.76
C PHE A 137 -13.71 -4.43 10.53
N PHE A 138 -12.77 -3.47 10.55
CA PHE A 138 -11.54 -3.56 11.33
C PHE A 138 -11.36 -2.29 12.15
N GLU A 139 -11.01 -2.45 13.42
CA GLU A 139 -10.53 -1.32 14.22
C GLU A 139 -9.10 -0.92 13.82
N GLN A 140 -8.29 -1.91 13.48
CA GLN A 140 -6.92 -1.70 13.03
C GLN A 140 -6.54 -2.74 11.97
N LEU A 141 -5.86 -2.29 10.91
CA LEU A 141 -5.28 -3.14 9.90
C LEU A 141 -3.87 -2.65 9.60
N ASN A 142 -2.88 -3.51 9.81
CA ASN A 142 -1.49 -3.26 9.48
C ASN A 142 -1.03 -4.28 8.44
N VAL A 143 -0.44 -3.79 7.35
CA VAL A 143 0.12 -4.63 6.30
C VAL A 143 1.55 -4.22 6.05
N LYS A 144 2.46 -5.17 6.08
CA LYS A 144 3.86 -4.97 5.73
C LYS A 144 4.24 -5.89 4.59
N LEU A 145 4.88 -5.30 3.57
CA LEU A 145 5.45 -6.01 2.44
C LEU A 145 6.94 -5.68 2.38
N TRP A 146 7.80 -6.69 2.22
CA TRP A 146 9.23 -6.45 2.07
C TRP A 146 9.85 -7.45 1.11
N PRO A 147 10.87 -7.01 0.34
CA PRO A 147 11.52 -7.86 -0.64
C PRO A 147 12.32 -8.98 0.02
N THR A 148 12.47 -10.07 -0.71
CA THR A 148 13.46 -11.10 -0.43
C THR A 148 14.68 -10.90 -1.34
N LYS A 149 15.75 -11.69 -1.11
CA LYS A 149 16.90 -11.72 -2.03
C LYS A 149 16.53 -12.27 -3.42
N ALA A 150 15.41 -12.96 -3.54
CA ALA A 150 14.90 -13.49 -4.79
C ALA A 150 13.93 -12.48 -5.42
N LEU A 151 14.28 -11.92 -6.58
CA LEU A 151 13.53 -10.85 -7.27
C LEU A 151 12.06 -11.19 -7.63
N HIS A 152 11.68 -12.46 -7.54
CA HIS A 152 10.33 -12.94 -7.83
C HIS A 152 9.53 -13.29 -6.57
N LYS A 153 9.99 -12.83 -5.40
CA LYS A 153 9.37 -13.14 -4.11
C LYS A 153 9.32 -11.91 -3.21
N LEU A 154 8.18 -11.74 -2.55
CA LEU A 154 7.97 -10.77 -1.48
C LEU A 154 7.51 -11.50 -0.22
N ASN A 155 7.98 -11.08 0.92
CA ASN A 155 7.40 -11.46 2.19
C ASN A 155 6.28 -10.48 2.53
N PHE A 156 5.30 -10.95 3.30
CA PHE A 156 4.26 -10.11 3.85
C PHE A 156 3.91 -10.48 5.29
N SER A 157 3.36 -9.50 5.99
CA SER A 157 2.72 -9.68 7.28
C SER A 157 1.48 -8.79 7.32
N ILE A 158 0.35 -9.39 7.66
CA ILE A 158 -0.92 -8.70 7.86
C ILE A 158 -1.33 -8.93 9.31
N TYR A 159 -1.69 -7.87 10.00
CA TYR A 159 -2.30 -7.91 11.32
C TYR A 159 -3.60 -7.14 11.26
N ALA A 160 -4.68 -7.74 11.75
CA ALA A 160 -5.98 -7.12 11.82
C ALA A 160 -6.60 -7.31 13.20
N ARG A 161 -7.11 -6.25 13.80
CA ARG A 161 -8.00 -6.26 14.94
C ARG A 161 -9.40 -6.01 14.45
N LEU A 162 -10.26 -7.01 14.67
CA LEU A 162 -11.66 -6.95 14.25
C LEU A 162 -12.47 -6.20 15.31
N GLU A 163 -13.53 -5.51 14.89
CA GLU A 163 -14.54 -5.03 15.83
C GLU A 163 -15.15 -6.23 16.56
N SER A 164 -15.13 -6.20 17.87
CA SER A 164 -15.74 -7.24 18.68
C SER A 164 -16.38 -6.66 19.95
N LYS A 165 -17.59 -7.11 20.21
CA LYS A 165 -18.28 -6.88 21.50
C LYS A 165 -17.96 -8.00 22.49
N VAL A 166 -17.10 -8.94 22.13
CA VAL A 166 -16.74 -10.12 22.93
C VAL A 166 -15.29 -9.99 23.37
N ASP A 167 -15.01 -10.19 24.62
CA ASP A 167 -13.67 -10.23 25.20
C ASP A 167 -13.19 -11.70 25.26
N PRO A 168 -11.98 -12.05 24.75
CA PRO A 168 -10.97 -11.18 24.12
C PRO A 168 -11.32 -10.80 22.68
N GLU A 169 -10.93 -9.59 22.28
CA GLU A 169 -11.08 -9.08 20.91
C GLU A 169 -10.41 -10.02 19.89
N PRO A 170 -11.09 -10.35 18.79
CA PRO A 170 -10.52 -11.24 17.79
C PRO A 170 -9.40 -10.55 17.01
N ASN A 171 -8.19 -11.05 17.15
CA ASN A 171 -7.02 -10.63 16.40
C ASN A 171 -6.66 -11.67 15.36
N LEU A 172 -6.45 -11.24 14.13
CA LEU A 172 -5.97 -12.08 13.04
C LEU A 172 -4.57 -11.66 12.65
N SER A 173 -3.68 -12.61 12.45
CA SER A 173 -2.42 -12.34 11.80
C SER A 173 -2.17 -13.33 10.68
N PHE A 174 -1.69 -12.83 9.54
CA PHE A 174 -1.36 -13.63 8.39
C PHE A 174 0.02 -13.25 7.88
N GLN A 175 0.94 -14.21 7.85
CA GLN A 175 2.32 -14.00 7.45
C GLN A 175 2.73 -15.03 6.40
N GLY A 176 3.51 -14.60 5.42
CA GLY A 176 3.92 -15.53 4.38
C GLY A 176 4.71 -14.90 3.24
N GLU A 177 4.61 -15.54 2.09
CA GLU A 177 5.35 -15.23 0.88
C GLU A 177 4.40 -15.04 -0.31
N ILE A 178 4.65 -14.00 -1.09
CA ILE A 178 4.02 -13.75 -2.39
C ILE A 178 5.01 -14.17 -3.47
N LYS A 179 4.62 -15.07 -4.36
CA LYS A 179 5.37 -15.42 -5.56
C LYS A 179 4.81 -14.70 -6.77
N LEU A 180 5.71 -14.13 -7.55
CA LEU A 180 5.40 -13.40 -8.77
C LEU A 180 5.64 -14.29 -10.00
N LYS A 181 4.93 -14.03 -11.08
CA LYS A 181 5.08 -14.74 -12.37
C LYS A 181 6.40 -14.38 -13.05
N SER A 182 6.87 -13.15 -12.87
CA SER A 182 8.12 -12.62 -13.41
C SER A 182 8.90 -11.87 -12.31
N PRO A 183 10.23 -11.77 -12.45
CA PRO A 183 11.02 -10.90 -11.57
C PRO A 183 10.46 -9.47 -11.56
N LEU A 184 10.53 -8.81 -10.42
CA LEU A 184 10.22 -7.40 -10.32
C LEU A 184 11.40 -6.60 -10.88
N GLU A 185 11.26 -6.13 -12.11
CA GLU A 185 12.20 -5.18 -12.69
C GLU A 185 11.77 -3.77 -12.29
N PHE A 186 12.60 -3.14 -11.47
CA PHE A 186 12.38 -1.78 -11.00
C PHE A 186 12.95 -0.79 -12.03
N ASN A 187 12.28 -0.59 -13.14
CA ASN A 187 12.52 0.50 -14.04
C ASN A 187 11.53 1.62 -13.72
N GLU A 188 12.00 2.52 -12.97
CA GLU A 188 11.59 3.84 -12.45
C GLU A 188 10.12 4.30 -12.42
N SER A 189 9.17 3.77 -13.17
CA SER A 189 7.83 4.36 -13.18
C SER A 189 6.66 3.41 -13.45
N LYS A 190 6.86 2.31 -14.13
CA LYS A 190 5.77 1.40 -14.53
C LYS A 190 5.58 0.20 -13.60
N ALA A 191 6.57 -0.05 -12.75
CA ALA A 191 6.77 -1.38 -12.23
C ALA A 191 5.85 -1.78 -11.08
N PHE A 192 5.47 -0.88 -10.17
CA PHE A 192 4.80 -1.34 -8.95
C PHE A 192 3.35 -1.82 -9.21
N ILE A 193 2.53 -1.01 -9.89
CA ILE A 193 1.12 -1.37 -10.16
C ILE A 193 1.04 -2.53 -11.14
N SER A 194 1.87 -2.52 -12.21
CA SER A 194 1.93 -3.63 -13.14
C SER A 194 2.49 -4.90 -12.52
N SER A 195 3.39 -4.78 -11.55
CA SER A 195 3.97 -5.91 -10.82
C SER A 195 2.96 -6.61 -9.91
N LEU A 196 2.01 -5.88 -9.34
CA LEU A 196 0.90 -6.48 -8.60
C LEU A 196 0.05 -7.39 -9.50
N ASN A 197 -0.07 -7.08 -10.79
CA ASN A 197 -0.77 -7.93 -11.76
C ASN A 197 -0.01 -9.23 -12.08
N THR A 198 1.25 -9.35 -11.64
CA THR A 198 2.08 -10.55 -11.83
C THR A 198 2.04 -11.53 -10.66
N ILE A 199 1.23 -11.30 -9.64
CA ILE A 199 1.11 -12.23 -8.52
C ILE A 199 0.65 -13.61 -9.03
N LYS A 200 1.45 -14.64 -8.71
CA LYS A 200 1.16 -16.03 -9.06
C LYS A 200 0.46 -16.76 -7.93
N THR A 201 1.04 -16.69 -6.76
CA THR A 201 0.52 -17.34 -5.55
C THR A 201 0.89 -16.52 -4.32
N VAL A 202 0.02 -16.58 -3.32
CA VAL A 202 0.29 -16.12 -1.97
C VAL A 202 0.16 -17.34 -1.06
N SER A 203 1.15 -17.59 -0.24
CA SER A 203 1.13 -18.69 0.74
C SER A 203 1.58 -18.19 2.09
N GLY A 204 0.99 -18.67 3.16
CA GLY A 204 1.35 -18.23 4.50
C GLY A 204 0.59 -18.97 5.57
N LYS A 205 0.78 -18.52 6.81
CA LYS A 205 0.17 -19.04 8.00
C LYS A 205 -0.76 -17.99 8.60
N LEU A 206 -2.00 -18.38 8.80
CA LEU A 206 -3.01 -17.59 9.47
C LEU A 206 -3.06 -18.01 10.94
N PHE A 207 -3.02 -17.04 11.83
CA PHE A 207 -3.16 -17.22 13.27
C PHE A 207 -4.41 -16.50 13.73
N ASN A 208 -5.24 -17.21 14.47
CA ASN A 208 -6.41 -16.67 15.15
C ASN A 208 -6.12 -16.60 16.64
N HIS A 209 -6.25 -15.42 17.26
CA HIS A 209 -5.91 -15.17 18.67
C HIS A 209 -4.50 -15.63 19.09
N GLY A 210 -3.57 -15.74 18.12
CA GLY A 210 -2.19 -16.18 18.39
C GLY A 210 -2.02 -17.66 18.76
N LYS A 211 -3.09 -18.48 18.69
CA LYS A 211 -3.06 -19.87 19.16
C LYS A 211 -3.23 -20.93 18.09
N GLU A 212 -3.87 -20.60 16.97
CA GLU A 212 -4.19 -21.56 15.92
C GLU A 212 -3.46 -21.24 14.64
N GLU A 213 -2.80 -22.22 14.06
CA GLU A 213 -2.04 -22.10 12.83
C GLU A 213 -2.81 -22.79 11.71
N ILE A 214 -3.19 -22.02 10.70
CA ILE A 214 -3.89 -22.49 9.51
C ILE A 214 -3.04 -22.19 8.30
N ASP A 215 -2.65 -23.20 7.54
CA ASP A 215 -1.98 -22.97 6.26
C ASP A 215 -2.97 -22.41 5.25
N ALA A 216 -2.66 -21.25 4.68
CA ALA A 216 -3.47 -20.57 3.70
C ALA A 216 -2.72 -20.41 2.38
N PHE A 217 -3.39 -20.76 1.29
CA PHE A 217 -2.87 -20.63 -0.07
C PHE A 217 -3.87 -19.86 -0.92
N LEU A 218 -3.42 -18.75 -1.52
CA LEU A 218 -4.21 -18.01 -2.47
C LEU A 218 -3.60 -18.19 -3.87
N LYS A 219 -4.44 -18.46 -4.84
CA LYS A 219 -4.05 -18.60 -6.22
C LYS A 219 -4.96 -17.75 -7.10
N GLN A 220 -4.37 -16.97 -7.98
CA GLN A 220 -5.12 -16.25 -9.00
C GLN A 220 -5.59 -17.24 -10.08
N THR A 221 -6.89 -17.25 -10.35
CA THR A 221 -7.50 -17.92 -11.51
C THR A 221 -7.73 -16.89 -12.62
N SER A 222 -8.30 -17.29 -13.76
CA SER A 222 -8.56 -16.37 -14.88
C SER A 222 -9.41 -15.16 -14.50
N ASN A 223 -10.38 -15.32 -13.59
CA ASN A 223 -11.35 -14.27 -13.26
C ASN A 223 -11.60 -14.07 -11.76
N SER A 224 -10.92 -14.80 -10.89
CA SER A 224 -11.16 -14.75 -9.44
C SER A 224 -9.93 -15.18 -8.65
N TRP A 225 -10.01 -15.06 -7.34
CA TRP A 225 -9.04 -15.63 -6.41
C TRP A 225 -9.62 -16.87 -5.75
N GLU A 226 -8.81 -17.90 -5.62
CA GLU A 226 -9.12 -19.11 -4.89
C GLU A 226 -8.27 -19.16 -3.62
N ILE A 227 -8.94 -19.25 -2.47
CA ILE A 227 -8.27 -19.48 -1.17
C ILE A 227 -8.42 -20.95 -0.81
N THR A 228 -7.33 -21.64 -0.59
CA THR A 228 -7.31 -22.98 -0.01
C THR A 228 -6.80 -22.87 1.42
N LEU A 229 -7.60 -23.29 2.39
CA LEU A 229 -7.26 -23.34 3.80
C LEU A 229 -7.08 -24.80 4.22
N LYS A 230 -5.94 -25.11 4.85
CA LYS A 230 -5.68 -26.40 5.47
C LYS A 230 -5.76 -26.23 6.97
N SER A 231 -6.78 -26.77 7.58
CA SER A 231 -6.99 -26.75 9.02
C SER A 231 -7.40 -28.12 9.52
N LYS A 232 -7.02 -28.44 10.76
CA LYS A 232 -7.42 -29.67 11.43
C LYS A 232 -8.91 -29.70 11.76
N SER A 233 -9.53 -28.53 11.90
CA SER A 233 -10.95 -28.37 12.21
C SER A 233 -11.57 -27.23 11.40
N GLN A 234 -12.81 -27.42 10.92
CA GLN A 234 -13.55 -26.34 10.26
C GLN A 234 -13.95 -25.19 11.21
N GLN A 235 -14.03 -25.48 12.50
CA GLN A 235 -14.37 -24.47 13.52
C GLN A 235 -13.24 -23.47 13.74
N ASP A 236 -11.99 -23.83 13.38
CA ASP A 236 -10.82 -22.99 13.55
C ASP A 236 -10.76 -21.84 12.53
N ILE A 237 -11.54 -21.93 11.43
CA ILE A 237 -11.54 -20.95 10.37
C ILE A 237 -12.42 -19.77 10.76
N PRO A 238 -11.87 -18.55 10.82
CA PRO A 238 -12.65 -17.37 11.16
C PRO A 238 -13.87 -17.19 10.24
N LYS A 239 -15.02 -16.86 10.82
CA LYS A 239 -16.26 -16.65 10.09
C LYS A 239 -16.06 -15.62 8.96
N LEU A 240 -15.30 -14.57 9.24
CA LEU A 240 -14.92 -13.54 8.28
C LEU A 240 -14.38 -14.10 6.96
N ILE A 241 -13.49 -15.11 7.02
CA ILE A 241 -12.88 -15.69 5.81
C ILE A 241 -13.88 -16.56 5.07
N ARG A 242 -14.80 -17.20 5.79
CA ARG A 242 -15.86 -18.03 5.18
C ARG A 242 -16.91 -17.20 4.43
N ASP A 243 -17.13 -15.96 4.88
CA ASP A 243 -18.18 -15.07 4.38
C ASP A 243 -17.66 -14.08 3.32
N LEU A 244 -16.46 -14.30 2.77
CA LEU A 244 -15.90 -13.45 1.69
C LEU A 244 -16.57 -13.79 0.35
N ASP A 245 -17.47 -12.94 -0.11
CA ASP A 245 -18.24 -13.16 -1.35
C ASP A 245 -17.42 -13.08 -2.65
N PHE A 246 -16.25 -12.46 -2.61
CA PHE A 246 -15.39 -12.25 -3.79
C PHE A 246 -14.30 -13.33 -3.96
N VAL A 247 -14.30 -14.35 -3.12
CA VAL A 247 -13.27 -15.39 -3.12
C VAL A 247 -13.90 -16.77 -2.98
N THR A 248 -13.45 -17.72 -3.79
CA THR A 248 -13.81 -19.14 -3.62
C THR A 248 -12.96 -19.75 -2.50
N VAL A 249 -13.58 -20.08 -1.39
CA VAL A 249 -12.89 -20.70 -0.24
C VAL A 249 -13.01 -22.23 -0.32
N LYS A 250 -11.88 -22.92 -0.43
CA LYS A 250 -11.78 -24.38 -0.32
C LYS A 250 -11.13 -24.78 1.00
N ILE A 251 -11.80 -25.60 1.76
CA ILE A 251 -11.29 -26.13 3.02
C ILE A 251 -10.84 -27.56 2.80
N ILE A 252 -9.58 -27.84 3.08
CA ILE A 252 -9.00 -29.18 2.99
C ILE A 252 -8.62 -29.63 4.40
N LYS A 253 -9.03 -30.83 4.77
CA LYS A 253 -8.66 -31.48 6.05
C LYS A 253 -7.26 -32.05 5.99
#